data_101bfb0e52948ff94bcb04e79ea81743
#
_entry.id   101bfb0e52948ff94bcb04e79ea81743
#
_cell.length_a   1.000
_cell.length_b   1.000
_cell.length_c   1.000
_cell.angle_alpha   90.00
_cell.angle_beta   90.00
_cell.angle_gamma   90.00
#
_symmetry.space_group_name_H-M   'P 1'
#
loop_
_entity.id
_entity.type
_entity.pdbx_description
1 polymer ?
#
loop_
_entity_poly.entity_id
_entity_poly.type
_entity_poly.pdbx_seq_one_letter_code
_entity_poly.pdbx_strand_id
1 'polypeptide(L)'
;MRISGIGQILIFLLLLYSCQGNSSNKEKTLASIKDTKVLQYAIEGKILYENYCANCHQKDGVGLGKLIPPLFESDYMLEDIGRTAWIIKYGQNGEIIVNGQSYNQAMPANAKLTNLEIAQIMTYLYNIWGSKQGVIDANMVGDYLQK
;
A
#
# COMPACT_ATOMS: atom_id res chain seq x y z
N MET A 1 -43.18 43.64 2.04
CA MET A 1 -42.25 43.52 0.92
C MET A 1 -42.33 42.06 0.41
N ARG A 2 -42.98 41.82 -0.73
CA ARG A 2 -43.16 40.42 -1.27
C ARG A 2 -41.89 40.08 -2.07
N ILE A 3 -41.11 39.17 -1.55
CA ILE A 3 -39.93 38.61 -2.29
C ILE A 3 -40.50 37.69 -3.32
N SER A 4 -40.33 38.08 -4.61
CA SER A 4 -40.79 37.34 -5.77
C SER A 4 -40.23 35.93 -5.78
N GLY A 5 -41.11 34.93 -6.00
CA GLY A 5 -40.75 33.50 -5.95
C GLY A 5 -39.65 33.04 -6.93
N ILE A 6 -39.25 33.90 -7.88
CA ILE A 6 -38.17 33.65 -8.84
C ILE A 6 -36.77 33.73 -8.12
N GLY A 7 -36.62 34.58 -7.12
CA GLY A 7 -35.36 34.72 -6.35
C GLY A 7 -35.07 33.50 -5.47
N GLN A 8 -36.07 32.83 -4.93
CA GLN A 8 -35.93 31.65 -4.09
C GLN A 8 -35.57 30.39 -4.90
N ILE A 9 -36.03 30.27 -6.12
CA ILE A 9 -35.71 29.14 -7.01
C ILE A 9 -34.25 29.21 -7.48
N LEU A 10 -33.72 30.45 -7.75
CA LEU A 10 -32.34 30.64 -8.15
C LEU A 10 -31.33 30.32 -7.01
N ILE A 11 -31.70 30.64 -5.77
CA ILE A 11 -30.82 30.32 -4.61
C ILE A 11 -30.78 28.81 -4.35
N PHE A 12 -31.87 28.08 -4.58
CA PHE A 12 -31.91 26.62 -4.40
C PHE A 12 -31.12 25.86 -5.49
N LEU A 13 -31.05 26.39 -6.70
CA LEU A 13 -30.27 25.81 -7.80
C LEU A 13 -28.75 25.98 -7.60
N LEU A 14 -28.29 27.02 -6.90
CA LEU A 14 -26.88 27.26 -6.63
C LEU A 14 -26.30 26.34 -5.52
N LEU A 15 -27.15 25.74 -4.68
CA LEU A 15 -26.70 24.84 -3.61
C LEU A 15 -26.44 23.38 -4.07
N LEU A 16 -26.81 23.03 -5.30
CA LEU A 16 -26.59 21.68 -5.85
C LEU A 16 -25.27 21.51 -6.61
N TYR A 17 -24.47 22.58 -6.77
CA TYR A 17 -23.21 22.54 -7.52
C TYR A 17 -21.96 22.30 -6.65
N SER A 18 -22.11 22.03 -5.35
CA SER A 18 -20.98 21.92 -4.44
C SER A 18 -20.74 20.50 -3.95
N CYS A 19 -20.59 19.52 -4.84
CA CYS A 19 -19.99 18.23 -4.51
C CYS A 19 -19.43 17.56 -5.78
N GLN A 20 -18.46 18.20 -6.42
CA GLN A 20 -17.53 17.50 -7.31
C GLN A 20 -16.16 17.51 -6.64
N GLY A 21 -16.00 16.61 -5.67
CA GLY A 21 -14.70 16.20 -5.18
C GLY A 21 -13.99 15.43 -6.30
N ASN A 22 -13.20 16.11 -7.11
CA ASN A 22 -12.35 15.50 -8.11
C ASN A 22 -11.11 14.91 -7.39
N SER A 23 -11.25 13.74 -6.77
CA SER A 23 -10.13 12.93 -6.31
C SER A 23 -9.80 11.92 -7.39
N SER A 24 -9.04 12.33 -8.40
CA SER A 24 -8.55 11.44 -9.46
C SER A 24 -7.26 10.71 -9.06
N ASN A 25 -7.07 10.35 -7.80
CA ASN A 25 -6.20 9.25 -7.42
C ASN A 25 -7.06 7.98 -7.48
N LYS A 26 -7.03 7.32 -8.64
CA LYS A 26 -7.65 6.00 -8.79
C LYS A 26 -6.83 5.03 -7.95
N GLU A 27 -7.22 4.87 -6.68
CA GLU A 27 -6.64 3.91 -5.77
C GLU A 27 -6.59 2.54 -6.46
N LYS A 28 -5.39 2.00 -6.62
CA LYS A 28 -5.22 0.69 -7.22
C LYS A 28 -5.85 -0.33 -6.28
N THR A 29 -6.85 -1.06 -6.76
CA THR A 29 -7.54 -2.11 -6.00
C THR A 29 -7.23 -3.47 -6.62
N LEU A 30 -7.48 -4.55 -5.89
CA LEU A 30 -7.39 -5.91 -6.43
C LEU A 30 -8.21 -6.07 -7.70
N ALA A 31 -9.39 -5.41 -7.81
CA ALA A 31 -10.24 -5.43 -9.00
C ALA A 31 -9.57 -4.81 -10.25
N SER A 32 -8.52 -4.01 -10.08
CA SER A 32 -7.77 -3.43 -11.21
C SER A 32 -6.75 -4.39 -11.82
N ILE A 33 -6.45 -5.50 -11.16
CA ILE A 33 -5.48 -6.52 -11.62
C ILE A 33 -6.17 -7.42 -12.64
N LYS A 34 -5.64 -7.46 -13.87
CA LYS A 34 -6.21 -8.24 -14.97
C LYS A 34 -5.60 -9.64 -15.09
N ASP A 35 -4.34 -9.80 -14.72
CA ASP A 35 -3.67 -11.08 -14.73
C ASP A 35 -4.17 -11.95 -13.57
N THR A 36 -4.70 -13.13 -13.90
CA THR A 36 -5.30 -14.07 -12.93
C THR A 36 -4.30 -14.56 -11.89
N LYS A 37 -3.06 -14.82 -12.30
CA LYS A 37 -2.02 -15.30 -11.39
C LYS A 37 -1.57 -14.20 -10.43
N VAL A 38 -1.38 -12.99 -10.94
CA VAL A 38 -1.08 -11.81 -10.10
C VAL A 38 -2.22 -11.56 -9.11
N LEU A 39 -3.47 -11.63 -9.57
CA LEU A 39 -4.64 -11.43 -8.72
C LEU A 39 -4.72 -12.47 -7.60
N GLN A 40 -4.50 -13.75 -7.92
CA GLN A 40 -4.51 -14.83 -6.93
C GLN A 40 -3.44 -14.62 -5.85
N TYR A 41 -2.19 -14.32 -6.26
CA TYR A 41 -1.10 -14.02 -5.33
C TYR A 41 -1.40 -12.77 -4.49
N ALA A 42 -1.95 -11.73 -5.09
CA ALA A 42 -2.27 -10.49 -4.39
C ALA A 42 -3.43 -10.64 -3.39
N ILE A 43 -4.42 -11.51 -3.66
CA ILE A 43 -5.50 -11.81 -2.71
C ILE A 43 -4.94 -12.49 -1.46
N GLU A 44 -4.14 -13.55 -1.63
CA GLU A 44 -3.49 -14.24 -0.51
C GLU A 44 -2.50 -13.31 0.21
N GLY A 45 -1.74 -12.52 -0.55
CA GLY A 45 -0.81 -11.54 -0.01
C GLY A 45 -1.49 -10.46 0.84
N LYS A 46 -2.69 -10.02 0.46
CA LYS A 46 -3.49 -9.10 1.27
C LYS A 46 -3.88 -9.71 2.61
N ILE A 47 -4.34 -10.97 2.61
CA ILE A 47 -4.72 -11.69 3.84
C ILE A 47 -3.51 -11.80 4.77
N LEU A 48 -2.35 -12.18 4.24
CA LEU A 48 -1.11 -12.27 4.99
C LEU A 48 -0.67 -10.91 5.51
N TYR A 49 -0.75 -9.86 4.67
CA TYR A 49 -0.44 -8.50 5.07
C TYR A 49 -1.31 -8.03 6.25
N GLU A 50 -2.61 -8.27 6.19
CA GLU A 50 -3.54 -7.90 7.26
C GLU A 50 -3.23 -8.61 8.57
N ASN A 51 -2.73 -9.85 8.51
CA ASN A 51 -2.39 -10.63 9.68
C ASN A 51 -1.02 -10.30 10.31
N TYR A 52 -0.01 -9.98 9.48
CA TYR A 52 1.37 -9.85 9.93
C TYR A 52 1.91 -8.42 9.92
N CYS A 53 1.35 -7.53 9.11
CA CYS A 53 1.94 -6.22 8.82
C CYS A 53 1.04 -5.05 9.21
N ALA A 54 -0.29 -5.18 9.01
CA ALA A 54 -1.23 -4.06 9.11
C ALA A 54 -1.35 -3.46 10.53
N ASN A 55 -1.01 -4.20 11.58
CA ASN A 55 -1.00 -3.66 12.95
C ASN A 55 -0.03 -2.47 13.10
N CYS A 56 1.08 -2.48 12.37
CA CYS A 56 2.08 -1.42 12.37
C CYS A 56 1.93 -0.51 11.15
N HIS A 57 1.87 -1.08 9.94
CA HIS A 57 1.86 -0.31 8.70
C HIS A 57 0.48 0.20 8.27
N GLN A 58 -0.57 -0.09 9.05
CA GLN A 58 -1.98 0.20 8.78
C GLN A 58 -2.51 -0.57 7.55
N LYS A 59 -3.85 -0.67 7.43
CA LYS A 59 -4.49 -1.42 6.32
C LYS A 59 -4.30 -0.78 4.96
N ASP A 60 -4.14 0.53 4.94
CA ASP A 60 -3.89 1.36 3.75
C ASP A 60 -2.41 1.57 3.45
N GLY A 61 -1.52 1.05 4.29
CA GLY A 61 -0.08 1.12 4.09
C GLY A 61 0.55 2.48 4.37
N VAL A 62 -0.18 3.42 4.99
CA VAL A 62 0.36 4.78 5.26
C VAL A 62 1.27 4.85 6.48
N GLY A 63 1.38 3.76 7.24
CA GLY A 63 2.21 3.71 8.44
C GLY A 63 1.61 4.47 9.62
N LEU A 64 2.45 4.87 10.59
CA LEU A 64 2.01 5.56 11.79
C LEU A 64 2.88 6.81 12.06
N GLY A 65 2.53 7.90 11.40
CA GLY A 65 3.19 9.19 11.55
C GLY A 65 4.70 9.10 11.36
N LYS A 66 5.49 9.58 12.34
CA LYS A 66 6.96 9.51 12.31
C LYS A 66 7.52 8.24 12.97
N LEU A 67 6.65 7.31 13.40
CA LEU A 67 7.07 6.11 14.12
C LEU A 67 7.25 4.93 13.17
N ILE A 68 6.25 4.65 12.33
CA ILE A 68 6.25 3.52 11.38
C ILE A 68 6.19 4.08 9.96
N PRO A 69 7.14 3.72 9.09
CA PRO A 69 7.17 4.24 7.73
C PRO A 69 5.99 3.76 6.89
N PRO A 70 5.56 4.57 5.89
CA PRO A 70 4.59 4.12 4.89
C PRO A 70 5.20 3.04 4.00
N LEU A 71 4.32 2.15 3.51
CA LEU A 71 4.59 1.23 2.39
C LEU A 71 3.91 1.75 1.11
N PHE A 72 2.81 2.48 1.27
CA PHE A 72 2.14 3.17 0.17
C PHE A 72 3.10 4.21 -0.44
N GLU A 73 3.39 4.05 -1.75
CA GLU A 73 4.30 4.93 -2.51
C GLU A 73 5.67 5.16 -1.81
N SER A 74 6.17 4.15 -1.12
CA SER A 74 7.47 4.20 -0.43
C SER A 74 8.61 4.11 -1.44
N ASP A 75 9.42 5.16 -1.53
CA ASP A 75 10.67 5.17 -2.33
C ASP A 75 11.62 4.05 -1.86
N TYR A 76 11.79 3.89 -0.56
CA TYR A 76 12.64 2.88 0.05
C TYR A 76 12.22 1.45 -0.32
N MET A 77 10.90 1.14 -0.33
CA MET A 77 10.41 -0.15 -0.77
C MET A 77 10.63 -0.37 -2.27
N LEU A 78 10.36 0.66 -3.08
CA LEU A 78 10.40 0.56 -4.54
C LEU A 78 11.80 0.49 -5.11
N GLU A 79 12.79 1.03 -4.40
CA GLU A 79 14.19 1.10 -4.84
C GLU A 79 14.84 -0.29 -4.90
N ASP A 80 14.54 -1.18 -3.95
CA ASP A 80 15.18 -2.50 -3.86
C ASP A 80 14.19 -3.58 -3.38
N ILE A 81 13.75 -4.39 -4.35
CA ILE A 81 12.82 -5.50 -4.12
C ILE A 81 13.44 -6.63 -3.28
N GLY A 82 14.74 -6.88 -3.44
CA GLY A 82 15.45 -7.90 -2.66
C GLY A 82 15.58 -7.50 -1.20
N ARG A 83 15.89 -6.23 -0.93
CA ARG A 83 15.90 -5.66 0.42
C ARG A 83 14.52 -5.78 1.08
N THR A 84 13.44 -5.57 0.33
CA THR A 84 12.08 -5.74 0.84
C THR A 84 11.83 -7.18 1.31
N ALA A 85 12.19 -8.19 0.51
CA ALA A 85 12.10 -9.61 0.89
C ALA A 85 12.90 -9.90 2.16
N TRP A 86 14.13 -9.37 2.23
CA TRP A 86 15.04 -9.57 3.35
C TRP A 86 14.47 -8.95 4.64
N ILE A 87 13.96 -7.72 4.58
CA ILE A 87 13.34 -7.03 5.72
C ILE A 87 12.10 -7.77 6.22
N ILE A 88 11.24 -8.26 5.33
CA ILE A 88 10.08 -9.06 5.73
C ILE A 88 10.53 -10.30 6.51
N LYS A 89 11.56 -11.00 6.03
CA LYS A 89 12.05 -12.24 6.63
C LYS A 89 12.80 -12.04 7.94
N TYR A 90 13.72 -11.08 7.97
CA TYR A 90 14.71 -10.93 9.05
C TYR A 90 14.51 -9.69 9.92
N GLY A 91 13.58 -8.80 9.53
CA GLY A 91 13.36 -7.55 10.23
C GLY A 91 14.31 -6.43 9.79
N GLN A 92 14.13 -5.25 10.38
CA GLN A 92 14.93 -4.07 10.13
C GLN A 92 15.28 -3.39 11.45
N ASN A 93 16.56 -3.04 11.61
CA ASN A 93 17.06 -2.26 12.75
C ASN A 93 17.92 -1.11 12.23
N GLY A 94 17.95 -0.04 13.01
CA GLY A 94 18.67 1.18 12.66
C GLY A 94 17.83 2.16 11.84
N GLU A 95 18.42 3.33 11.64
CA GLU A 95 17.77 4.43 10.96
C GLU A 95 17.67 4.19 9.45
N ILE A 96 16.50 4.47 8.90
CA ILE A 96 16.23 4.48 7.45
C ILE A 96 15.56 5.79 7.05
N ILE A 97 15.72 6.19 5.80
CA ILE A 97 15.01 7.33 5.22
C ILE A 97 13.94 6.79 4.26
N VAL A 98 12.70 7.18 4.45
CA VAL A 98 11.56 6.83 3.57
C VAL A 98 10.85 8.11 3.19
N ASN A 99 10.72 8.37 1.89
CA ASN A 99 10.10 9.59 1.34
C ASN A 99 10.68 10.87 1.97
N GLY A 100 12.00 10.88 2.22
CA GLY A 100 12.71 12.00 2.85
C GLY A 100 12.51 12.17 4.36
N GLN A 101 11.77 11.27 5.02
CA GLN A 101 11.56 11.27 6.47
C GLN A 101 12.39 10.16 7.12
N SER A 102 13.08 10.48 8.24
CA SER A 102 13.82 9.50 9.05
C SER A 102 12.90 8.66 9.93
N TYR A 103 13.17 7.36 9.99
CA TYR A 103 12.52 6.36 10.85
C TYR A 103 13.56 5.48 11.50
N ASN A 104 13.40 5.21 12.80
CA ASN A 104 14.37 4.38 13.57
C ASN A 104 13.66 3.35 14.47
N GLN A 105 12.36 3.13 14.27
CA GLN A 105 11.63 2.06 14.97
C GLN A 105 12.02 0.71 14.38
N ALA A 106 12.47 -0.22 15.22
CA ALA A 106 12.78 -1.57 14.79
C ALA A 106 11.54 -2.29 14.23
N MET A 107 11.68 -2.93 13.08
CA MET A 107 10.68 -3.84 12.52
C MET A 107 11.07 -5.28 12.90
N PRO A 108 10.22 -6.01 13.63
CA PRO A 108 10.51 -7.40 13.99
C PRO A 108 10.53 -8.32 12.78
N ALA A 109 11.32 -9.40 12.87
CA ALA A 109 11.39 -10.44 11.85
C ALA A 109 10.09 -11.27 11.76
N ASN A 110 9.69 -11.65 10.56
CA ASN A 110 8.64 -12.65 10.31
C ASN A 110 9.27 -14.00 9.91
N ALA A 111 10.17 -14.51 10.74
CA ALA A 111 11.02 -15.67 10.44
C ALA A 111 10.25 -16.96 10.07
N LYS A 112 8.98 -17.09 10.50
CA LYS A 112 8.12 -18.23 10.21
C LYS A 112 7.50 -18.20 8.81
N LEU A 113 7.44 -17.03 8.16
CA LEU A 113 6.90 -16.93 6.80
C LEU A 113 7.78 -17.72 5.83
N THR A 114 7.12 -18.52 5.00
CA THR A 114 7.75 -19.25 3.88
C THR A 114 8.07 -18.30 2.73
N ASN A 115 8.94 -18.70 1.81
CA ASN A 115 9.22 -17.93 0.61
C ASN A 115 7.96 -17.65 -0.23
N LEU A 116 7.01 -18.59 -0.26
CA LEU A 116 5.74 -18.40 -0.97
C LEU A 116 4.88 -17.31 -0.30
N GLU A 117 4.75 -17.32 1.01
CA GLU A 117 3.97 -16.32 1.74
C GLU A 117 4.60 -14.92 1.60
N ILE A 118 5.93 -14.81 1.66
CA ILE A 118 6.65 -13.55 1.39
C ILE A 118 6.39 -13.09 -0.04
N ALA A 119 6.47 -13.99 -1.02
CA ALA A 119 6.20 -13.70 -2.43
C ALA A 119 4.76 -13.18 -2.66
N GLN A 120 3.78 -13.77 -1.98
CA GLN A 120 2.38 -13.32 -2.02
C GLN A 120 2.22 -11.92 -1.40
N ILE A 121 2.79 -11.68 -0.22
CA ILE A 121 2.81 -10.35 0.41
C ILE A 121 3.43 -9.33 -0.55
N MET A 122 4.62 -9.61 -1.07
CA MET A 122 5.31 -8.71 -1.99
C MET A 122 4.52 -8.47 -3.28
N THR A 123 3.89 -9.50 -3.85
CA THR A 123 3.02 -9.34 -5.03
C THR A 123 1.86 -8.38 -4.71
N TYR A 124 1.24 -8.48 -3.53
CA TYR A 124 0.22 -7.53 -3.10
C TYR A 124 0.79 -6.11 -3.00
N LEU A 125 1.86 -5.91 -2.21
CA LEU A 125 2.44 -4.59 -1.97
C LEU A 125 2.82 -3.87 -3.28
N TYR A 126 3.55 -4.55 -4.16
CA TYR A 126 4.08 -3.95 -5.39
C TYR A 126 3.01 -3.70 -6.46
N ASN A 127 1.92 -4.49 -6.52
CA ASN A 127 0.85 -4.26 -7.49
C ASN A 127 -0.23 -3.30 -7.00
N ILE A 128 -0.39 -3.13 -5.70
CA ILE A 128 -1.38 -2.21 -5.12
C ILE A 128 -0.74 -0.86 -4.79
N TRP A 129 0.41 -0.85 -4.12
CA TRP A 129 1.06 0.39 -3.67
C TRP A 129 2.33 0.74 -4.43
N GLY A 130 2.80 -0.14 -5.30
CA GLY A 130 3.98 0.06 -6.12
C GLY A 130 3.66 0.28 -7.60
N SER A 131 4.61 -0.17 -8.46
CA SER A 131 4.64 0.12 -9.90
C SER A 131 4.11 -1.00 -10.81
N LYS A 132 3.26 -1.92 -10.33
CA LYS A 132 2.75 -3.08 -11.08
C LYS A 132 3.85 -4.06 -11.50
N GLN A 133 4.49 -4.67 -10.52
CA GLN A 133 5.61 -5.59 -10.72
C GLN A 133 5.24 -6.94 -11.37
N GLY A 134 3.94 -7.29 -11.41
CA GLY A 134 3.51 -8.62 -11.79
C GLY A 134 3.63 -9.61 -10.63
N VAL A 135 3.77 -10.91 -10.95
CA VAL A 135 3.99 -11.95 -9.93
C VAL A 135 5.43 -11.91 -9.45
N ILE A 136 5.61 -11.85 -8.14
CA ILE A 136 6.85 -12.22 -7.46
C ILE A 136 6.63 -13.65 -6.98
N ASP A 137 7.50 -14.59 -7.34
CA ASP A 137 7.33 -15.99 -6.95
C ASP A 137 8.30 -16.45 -5.86
N ALA A 138 8.08 -17.64 -5.34
CA ALA A 138 8.86 -18.18 -4.23
C ALA A 138 10.35 -18.42 -4.57
N ASN A 139 10.68 -18.68 -5.84
CA ASN A 139 12.08 -18.86 -6.27
C ASN A 139 12.79 -17.51 -6.26
N MET A 140 12.14 -16.45 -6.80
CA MET A 140 12.68 -15.08 -6.73
C MET A 140 12.97 -14.66 -5.28
N VAL A 141 12.04 -14.94 -4.35
CA VAL A 141 12.27 -14.66 -2.92
C VAL A 141 13.44 -15.48 -2.40
N GLY A 142 13.53 -16.77 -2.76
CA GLY A 142 14.67 -17.62 -2.39
C GLY A 142 16.01 -17.02 -2.83
N ASP A 143 16.09 -16.53 -4.06
CA ASP A 143 17.29 -15.88 -4.61
C ASP A 143 17.65 -14.57 -3.87
N TYR A 144 16.63 -13.77 -3.49
CA TYR A 144 16.85 -12.54 -2.71
C TYR A 144 17.37 -12.81 -1.30
N LEU A 145 16.94 -13.90 -0.67
CA LEU A 145 17.34 -14.25 0.70
C LEU A 145 18.71 -14.95 0.79
N GLN A 146 19.32 -15.35 -0.34
CA GLN A 146 20.65 -15.98 -0.40
C GLN A 146 21.79 -14.98 -0.66
N LYS A 147 21.47 -13.75 -0.99
CA LYS A 147 22.45 -12.66 -1.23
C LYS A 147 22.83 -11.98 0.06
#